data_a8a3cc94c60e705181550077d3c15e07
#
_entry.id   a8a3cc94c60e705181550077d3c15e07
#
_cell.length_a   1.000
_cell.length_b   1.000
_cell.length_c   1.000
_cell.angle_alpha   90.00
_cell.angle_beta   90.00
_cell.angle_gamma   90.00
#
_symmetry.space_group_name_H-M   'P 1'
#
loop_
_entity.id
_entity.type
_entity.pdbx_description
1 polymer ?
#
loop_
_entity_poly.entity_id
_entity_poly.type
_entity_poly.pdbx_seq_one_letter_code
_entity_poly.pdbx_strand_id
1 'polypeptide(L)'
;MTTNTTNPWVRTHTEVLDQRALPMPAAWQATQVNRLPTLEVGRSIHISGNQGALRDELITLLNQAVDMAVVCSFLIADPAIEAALKVTAERGVRVYVMLASEARLGSEPNQGEFDQKTHAQHKAMLKTLGKSVLFRTAAHFHAKVVLVDPYTRPAGVLLTANLTQEALTRNEELAVRLSPTQVEGIAGYLRWAMWQTAEHELLDGHDFKAAKLVSSVQHPTPQGEICATTMKHRGIAKQLQQALKNASSHIIVSSFGWDVQHPVVQQLCQRAREGLKVTVLARVRTAAMPALLALAESGAQVYGFKWLHAKALWTDAGDAMVMSANLEAHGLDDSFELGALLDVRQAEELKVRLEHWQNIAPWHLLPAPTLGDLSGEVQLWRNGQLNRVQVLTEAEVNLGEVVAQSAHQLETPRPGVSNPSQSDDPAHQLKCCWTATAPYSHPKASPQMRPAQGNEKPQPYSPKVLREPDGRLTIAITQPSELNAAVQLLGEMGAAAIVIDRGQRP
;
A
#
# COMPACT_ATOMS: atom_id res chain seq x y z
N MET A 1 -11.80 -50.70 -28.35
CA MET A 1 -12.42 -50.04 -27.21
C MET A 1 -11.58 -48.81 -26.91
N THR A 2 -11.94 -47.68 -27.47
CA THR A 2 -11.29 -46.40 -27.25
C THR A 2 -11.81 -45.87 -25.92
N THR A 3 -11.02 -45.92 -24.88
CA THR A 3 -11.30 -45.25 -23.62
C THR A 3 -11.27 -43.74 -23.87
N ASN A 4 -12.45 -43.17 -23.98
CA ASN A 4 -12.64 -41.70 -23.93
C ASN A 4 -12.22 -41.27 -22.52
N THR A 5 -10.96 -40.89 -22.34
CA THR A 5 -10.53 -40.14 -21.16
C THR A 5 -11.13 -38.77 -21.27
N THR A 6 -12.38 -38.62 -20.82
CA THR A 6 -13.00 -37.30 -20.63
C THR A 6 -12.09 -36.54 -19.67
N ASN A 7 -11.47 -35.48 -20.17
CA ASN A 7 -10.73 -34.54 -19.34
C ASN A 7 -11.66 -34.10 -18.19
N PRO A 8 -11.36 -34.39 -16.91
CA PRO A 8 -12.25 -34.07 -15.79
C PRO A 8 -12.56 -32.58 -15.65
N TRP A 9 -11.86 -31.75 -16.39
CA TRP A 9 -11.97 -30.30 -16.42
C TRP A 9 -12.97 -29.76 -17.46
N VAL A 10 -13.49 -30.60 -18.33
CA VAL A 10 -14.40 -30.20 -19.41
C VAL A 10 -15.75 -30.89 -19.22
N ARG A 11 -16.79 -30.11 -18.97
CA ARG A 11 -18.18 -30.58 -18.96
C ARG A 11 -18.91 -29.99 -20.17
N THR A 12 -19.61 -30.85 -20.90
CA THR A 12 -20.30 -30.51 -22.15
C THR A 12 -21.74 -30.03 -21.99
N HIS A 13 -22.32 -30.10 -20.77
CA HIS A 13 -23.68 -29.65 -20.50
C HIS A 13 -23.81 -28.93 -19.18
N THR A 14 -24.33 -27.72 -19.24
CA THR A 14 -24.75 -26.91 -18.07
C THR A 14 -25.97 -26.11 -18.43
N GLU A 15 -26.99 -26.07 -17.56
CA GLU A 15 -28.03 -25.06 -17.62
C GLU A 15 -27.39 -23.69 -17.43
N VAL A 16 -27.62 -22.79 -18.37
CA VAL A 16 -27.08 -21.41 -18.30
C VAL A 16 -28.05 -20.60 -17.46
N LEU A 17 -27.66 -20.34 -16.21
CA LEU A 17 -28.30 -19.32 -15.38
C LEU A 17 -27.84 -17.93 -15.81
N ASP A 18 -28.53 -16.88 -15.33
CA ASP A 18 -28.04 -15.50 -15.52
C ASP A 18 -26.63 -15.35 -14.91
N GLN A 19 -25.65 -15.36 -15.78
CA GLN A 19 -24.24 -15.41 -15.39
C GLN A 19 -23.75 -14.11 -14.77
N ARG A 20 -24.47 -13.01 -14.99
CA ARG A 20 -24.17 -11.72 -14.35
C ARG A 20 -24.43 -11.76 -12.86
N ALA A 21 -25.35 -12.61 -12.40
CA ALA A 21 -25.68 -12.79 -10.98
C ALA A 21 -24.75 -13.76 -10.23
N LEU A 22 -23.76 -14.37 -10.91
CA LEU A 22 -22.85 -15.32 -10.28
C LEU A 22 -21.94 -14.63 -9.27
N PRO A 23 -21.84 -15.17 -8.04
CA PRO A 23 -20.95 -14.65 -7.03
C PRO A 23 -19.49 -14.83 -7.43
N MET A 24 -18.70 -13.77 -7.24
CA MET A 24 -17.28 -13.74 -7.52
C MET A 24 -16.50 -13.65 -6.19
N PRO A 25 -15.22 -14.06 -6.17
CA PRO A 25 -14.33 -13.74 -5.07
C PRO A 25 -14.24 -12.23 -4.83
N ALA A 26 -13.90 -11.83 -3.61
CA ALA A 26 -13.62 -10.42 -3.32
C ALA A 26 -12.61 -9.84 -4.33
N ALA A 27 -12.83 -8.63 -4.78
CA ALA A 27 -12.08 -8.06 -5.88
C ALA A 27 -11.78 -6.58 -5.69
N TRP A 28 -10.56 -6.18 -6.01
CA TRP A 28 -10.23 -4.79 -6.29
C TRP A 28 -10.65 -4.49 -7.73
N GLN A 29 -11.61 -3.60 -7.89
CA GLN A 29 -12.06 -3.08 -9.19
C GLN A 29 -11.32 -1.78 -9.47
N ALA A 30 -10.69 -1.67 -10.64
CA ALA A 30 -10.12 -0.41 -11.09
C ALA A 30 -11.24 0.62 -11.32
N THR A 31 -11.06 1.80 -10.76
CA THR A 31 -11.99 2.92 -10.92
C THR A 31 -11.63 3.74 -12.16
N GLN A 32 -12.61 4.31 -12.82
CA GLN A 32 -12.36 5.36 -13.80
C GLN A 32 -12.07 6.64 -13.03
N VAL A 33 -10.81 6.97 -12.89
CA VAL A 33 -10.39 8.18 -12.16
C VAL A 33 -10.73 9.40 -13.01
N ASN A 34 -11.70 10.18 -12.57
CA ASN A 34 -11.90 11.51 -13.11
C ASN A 34 -10.70 12.38 -12.74
N ARG A 35 -10.13 13.12 -13.71
CA ARG A 35 -9.08 14.09 -13.43
C ARG A 35 -9.68 15.24 -12.61
N LEU A 36 -9.51 15.15 -11.29
CA LEU A 36 -9.82 16.27 -10.42
C LEU A 36 -8.71 17.34 -10.53
N PRO A 37 -9.05 18.61 -10.25
CA PRO A 37 -8.05 19.66 -10.13
C PRO A 37 -6.98 19.26 -9.10
N THR A 38 -5.73 19.66 -9.35
CA THR A 38 -4.67 19.51 -8.37
C THR A 38 -5.05 20.27 -7.11
N LEU A 39 -4.94 19.64 -5.95
CA LEU A 39 -5.15 20.33 -4.68
C LEU A 39 -4.14 21.44 -4.50
N GLU A 40 -4.59 22.56 -3.96
CA GLU A 40 -3.69 23.63 -3.52
C GLU A 40 -2.74 23.11 -2.44
N VAL A 41 -1.53 23.69 -2.40
CA VAL A 41 -0.57 23.41 -1.32
C VAL A 41 -1.20 23.77 0.01
N GLY A 42 -1.18 22.81 0.95
CA GLY A 42 -1.76 23.00 2.27
C GLY A 42 -0.97 24.03 3.10
N ARG A 43 -1.67 24.71 4.00
CA ARG A 43 -1.03 25.61 4.97
C ARG A 43 -0.42 24.87 6.14
N SER A 44 -1.10 23.81 6.59
CA SER A 44 -0.72 23.02 7.76
C SER A 44 -0.61 21.52 7.47
N ILE A 45 -1.36 21.01 6.48
CA ILE A 45 -1.31 19.62 6.04
C ILE A 45 -0.70 19.57 4.64
N HIS A 46 0.47 18.94 4.53
CA HIS A 46 1.18 18.72 3.27
C HIS A 46 0.99 17.29 2.78
N ILE A 47 0.92 17.09 1.48
CA ILE A 47 0.94 15.78 0.82
C ILE A 47 2.16 15.66 -0.07
N SER A 48 2.69 14.46 -0.24
CA SER A 48 3.77 14.20 -1.19
C SER A 48 3.28 14.36 -2.64
N GLY A 49 4.20 14.62 -3.53
CA GLY A 49 3.90 14.78 -4.96
C GLY A 49 3.20 16.09 -5.33
N ASN A 50 2.72 16.87 -4.37
CA ASN A 50 2.09 18.15 -4.62
C ASN A 50 3.17 19.22 -4.85
N GLN A 51 3.72 19.31 -6.07
CA GLN A 51 4.77 20.25 -6.48
C GLN A 51 6.03 20.21 -5.59
N GLY A 52 6.29 19.08 -4.91
CA GLY A 52 7.41 18.95 -3.98
C GLY A 52 7.21 19.63 -2.62
N ALA A 53 6.02 20.13 -2.34
CA ALA A 53 5.72 20.95 -1.16
C ALA A 53 6.14 20.33 0.17
N LEU A 54 5.97 19.00 0.31
CA LEU A 54 6.40 18.29 1.53
C LEU A 54 7.91 18.35 1.72
N ARG A 55 8.69 18.05 0.69
CA ARG A 55 10.16 18.09 0.76
C ARG A 55 10.68 19.51 0.98
N ASP A 56 10.10 20.49 0.26
CA ASP A 56 10.50 21.90 0.36
C ASP A 56 10.20 22.48 1.75
N GLU A 57 9.10 22.05 2.39
CA GLU A 57 8.79 22.39 3.78
C GLU A 57 9.88 21.92 4.74
N LEU A 58 10.33 20.64 4.60
CA LEU A 58 11.38 20.10 5.45
C LEU A 58 12.72 20.80 5.25
N ILE A 59 13.10 21.12 4.02
CA ILE A 59 14.32 21.85 3.69
C ILE A 59 14.24 23.27 4.28
N THR A 60 13.11 23.95 4.12
CA THR A 60 12.88 25.28 4.67
C THR A 60 13.02 25.27 6.18
N LEU A 61 12.41 24.29 6.86
CA LEU A 61 12.49 24.14 8.30
C LEU A 61 13.94 23.94 8.78
N LEU A 62 14.70 23.02 8.15
CA LEU A 62 16.11 22.79 8.47
C LEU A 62 16.97 24.03 8.23
N ASN A 63 16.71 24.78 7.17
CA ASN A 63 17.43 26.01 6.86
C ASN A 63 17.15 27.14 7.87
N GLN A 64 16.01 27.15 8.55
CA GLN A 64 15.64 28.10 9.59
C GLN A 64 16.20 27.77 10.97
N ALA A 65 16.70 26.56 11.19
CA ALA A 65 17.27 26.13 12.45
C ALA A 65 18.47 27.01 12.85
N VAL A 66 18.54 27.43 14.12
CA VAL A 66 19.59 28.29 14.67
C VAL A 66 20.35 27.61 15.79
N ASP A 67 19.70 26.87 16.64
CA ASP A 67 20.29 26.21 17.80
C ASP A 67 20.35 24.68 17.65
N MET A 68 19.24 24.07 17.26
CA MET A 68 19.09 22.62 17.25
C MET A 68 18.16 22.13 16.14
N ALA A 69 18.52 21.02 15.51
CA ALA A 69 17.62 20.24 14.66
C ALA A 69 17.56 18.80 15.16
N VAL A 70 16.34 18.24 15.29
CA VAL A 70 16.10 16.85 15.65
C VAL A 70 15.32 16.19 14.53
N VAL A 71 15.89 15.17 13.91
CA VAL A 71 15.32 14.49 12.75
C VAL A 71 15.13 13.01 13.07
N CYS A 72 13.93 12.52 12.84
CA CYS A 72 13.58 11.13 13.06
C CYS A 72 12.98 10.52 11.81
N SER A 73 13.43 9.33 11.45
CA SER A 73 12.92 8.55 10.33
C SER A 73 13.29 7.08 10.53
N PHE A 74 12.59 6.20 9.83
CA PHE A 74 13.02 4.79 9.76
C PHE A 74 14.39 4.69 9.07
N LEU A 75 14.55 5.39 7.94
CA LEU A 75 15.81 5.60 7.23
C LEU A 75 15.78 6.93 6.47
N ILE A 76 16.95 7.43 6.06
CA ILE A 76 17.10 8.65 5.25
C ILE A 76 17.86 8.29 3.98
N ALA A 77 17.30 8.63 2.81
CA ALA A 77 17.88 8.39 1.49
C ALA A 77 17.34 9.38 0.43
N ASP A 78 17.17 10.65 0.83
CA ASP A 78 16.85 11.75 -0.09
C ASP A 78 18.05 12.70 -0.15
N PRO A 79 18.67 12.91 -1.34
CA PRO A 79 19.86 13.75 -1.48
C PRO A 79 19.64 15.22 -1.08
N ALA A 80 18.42 15.75 -1.26
CA ALA A 80 18.14 17.13 -0.90
C ALA A 80 18.04 17.30 0.63
N ILE A 81 17.48 16.31 1.33
CA ILE A 81 17.46 16.26 2.80
C ILE A 81 18.88 16.07 3.34
N GLU A 82 19.70 15.20 2.73
CA GLU A 82 21.12 15.04 3.10
C GLU A 82 21.87 16.37 3.00
N ALA A 83 21.71 17.07 1.86
CA ALA A 83 22.32 18.37 1.65
C ALA A 83 21.87 19.42 2.69
N ALA A 84 20.56 19.47 3.00
CA ALA A 84 20.02 20.37 3.99
C ALA A 84 20.56 20.10 5.40
N LEU A 85 20.67 18.83 5.81
CA LEU A 85 21.28 18.42 7.09
C LEU A 85 22.74 18.84 7.17
N LYS A 86 23.49 18.63 6.07
CA LYS A 86 24.90 19.04 5.98
C LYS A 86 25.07 20.55 6.19
N VAL A 87 24.34 21.35 5.40
CA VAL A 87 24.36 22.81 5.50
C VAL A 87 23.95 23.28 6.89
N THR A 88 22.95 22.65 7.51
CA THR A 88 22.50 22.97 8.86
C THR A 88 23.61 22.72 9.89
N ALA A 89 24.30 21.57 9.82
CA ALA A 89 25.42 21.28 10.70
C ALA A 89 26.62 22.20 10.47
N GLU A 90 26.93 22.54 9.21
CA GLU A 90 28.02 23.47 8.85
C GLU A 90 27.81 24.90 9.40
N ARG A 91 26.53 25.31 9.60
CA ARG A 91 26.20 26.57 10.28
C ARG A 91 26.43 26.54 11.80
N GLY A 92 26.85 25.40 12.35
CA GLY A 92 27.05 25.21 13.80
C GLY A 92 25.79 24.81 14.57
N VAL A 93 24.69 24.51 13.89
CA VAL A 93 23.47 23.96 14.49
C VAL A 93 23.72 22.54 14.98
N ARG A 94 23.30 22.22 16.18
CA ARG A 94 23.40 20.85 16.74
C ARG A 94 22.36 19.96 16.08
N VAL A 95 22.81 19.00 15.26
CA VAL A 95 21.92 18.11 14.53
C VAL A 95 21.92 16.73 15.18
N TYR A 96 20.75 16.27 15.59
CA TYR A 96 20.48 14.97 16.20
C TYR A 96 19.56 14.16 15.28
N VAL A 97 19.96 12.93 14.97
CA VAL A 97 19.18 12.04 14.10
C VAL A 97 18.92 10.72 14.81
N MET A 98 17.64 10.31 14.86
CA MET A 98 17.22 9.01 15.39
C MET A 98 16.63 8.15 14.26
N LEU A 99 17.15 6.93 14.12
CA LEU A 99 16.82 6.00 13.03
C LEU A 99 16.42 4.62 13.57
N ALA A 100 15.87 3.76 12.74
CA ALA A 100 15.78 2.34 13.02
C ALA A 100 17.19 1.72 13.09
N SER A 101 17.34 0.62 13.81
CA SER A 101 18.63 -0.09 13.86
C SER A 101 18.96 -0.77 12.52
N GLU A 102 20.26 -0.96 12.26
CA GLU A 102 20.70 -1.67 11.04
C GLU A 102 20.15 -3.12 10.99
N ALA A 103 20.05 -3.79 12.15
CA ALA A 103 19.46 -5.12 12.25
C ALA A 103 17.98 -5.10 11.82
N ARG A 104 17.24 -4.06 12.21
CA ARG A 104 15.84 -3.87 11.81
C ARG A 104 15.72 -3.59 10.32
N LEU A 105 16.57 -2.71 9.78
CA LEU A 105 16.60 -2.44 8.33
C LEU A 105 16.91 -3.69 7.51
N GLY A 106 17.81 -4.55 7.99
CA GLY A 106 18.17 -5.81 7.34
C GLY A 106 17.09 -6.90 7.42
N SER A 107 16.17 -6.81 8.39
CA SER A 107 15.08 -7.79 8.56
C SER A 107 13.84 -7.49 7.71
N GLU A 108 13.73 -6.30 7.13
CA GLU A 108 12.63 -5.99 6.21
C GLU A 108 12.73 -6.86 4.94
N PRO A 109 11.60 -7.36 4.43
CA PRO A 109 11.60 -8.17 3.22
C PRO A 109 12.22 -7.38 2.05
N ASN A 110 13.27 -7.93 1.47
CA ASN A 110 13.98 -7.31 0.35
C ASN A 110 13.03 -7.26 -0.87
N GLN A 111 12.49 -6.09 -1.21
CA GLN A 111 11.52 -5.90 -2.28
C GLN A 111 12.17 -5.61 -3.65
N GLY A 112 13.47 -5.86 -3.80
CA GLY A 112 14.21 -5.81 -5.06
C GLY A 112 15.28 -4.71 -5.12
N GLU A 113 15.73 -4.38 -6.35
CA GLU A 113 16.83 -3.42 -6.61
C GLU A 113 16.63 -2.03 -6.01
N PHE A 114 15.37 -1.61 -5.89
CA PHE A 114 14.99 -0.33 -5.29
C PHE A 114 15.42 -0.25 -3.82
N ASP A 115 15.11 -1.27 -3.03
CA ASP A 115 15.46 -1.30 -1.61
C ASP A 115 16.99 -1.34 -1.41
N GLN A 116 17.69 -2.08 -2.26
CA GLN A 116 19.16 -2.12 -2.23
C GLN A 116 19.77 -0.74 -2.52
N LYS A 117 19.25 -0.01 -3.52
CA LYS A 117 19.69 1.34 -3.84
C LYS A 117 19.43 2.31 -2.68
N THR A 118 18.24 2.27 -2.10
CA THR A 118 17.84 3.10 -0.96
C THR A 118 18.72 2.83 0.26
N HIS A 119 19.01 1.56 0.57
CA HIS A 119 19.91 1.18 1.65
C HIS A 119 21.37 1.62 1.38
N ALA A 120 21.84 1.52 0.14
CA ALA A 120 23.17 1.99 -0.23
C ALA A 120 23.30 3.52 -0.08
N GLN A 121 22.29 4.27 -0.49
CA GLN A 121 22.21 5.73 -0.31
C GLN A 121 22.18 6.09 1.18
N HIS A 122 21.38 5.39 1.98
CA HIS A 122 21.34 5.58 3.43
C HIS A 122 22.71 5.39 4.07
N LYS A 123 23.43 4.31 3.76
CA LYS A 123 24.78 4.06 4.27
C LYS A 123 25.79 5.12 3.83
N ALA A 124 25.69 5.59 2.58
CA ALA A 124 26.54 6.66 2.09
C ALA A 124 26.31 7.96 2.86
N MET A 125 25.04 8.33 3.12
CA MET A 125 24.64 9.49 3.91
C MET A 125 25.18 9.40 5.34
N LEU A 126 25.05 8.26 6.02
CA LEU A 126 25.61 8.06 7.37
C LEU A 126 27.11 8.33 7.39
N LYS A 127 27.85 7.82 6.40
CA LYS A 127 29.30 8.04 6.28
C LYS A 127 29.64 9.52 6.03
N THR A 128 28.84 10.21 5.22
CA THR A 128 29.05 11.62 4.88
C THR A 128 28.79 12.53 6.09
N LEU A 129 27.69 12.32 6.80
CA LEU A 129 27.23 13.20 7.88
C LEU A 129 27.73 12.81 9.28
N GLY A 130 28.18 11.58 9.49
CA GLY A 130 28.50 11.05 10.81
C GLY A 130 29.62 11.77 11.57
N LYS A 131 30.37 12.70 10.93
CA LYS A 131 31.37 13.55 11.58
C LYS A 131 30.80 14.84 12.16
N SER A 132 29.64 15.27 11.69
CA SER A 132 29.01 16.56 12.05
C SER A 132 27.61 16.42 12.64
N VAL A 133 27.04 15.22 12.58
CA VAL A 133 25.69 14.89 13.04
C VAL A 133 25.76 13.72 14.01
N LEU A 134 25.05 13.81 15.15
CA LEU A 134 24.90 12.69 16.06
C LEU A 134 23.77 11.77 15.57
N PHE A 135 24.12 10.59 15.11
CA PHE A 135 23.14 9.54 14.78
C PHE A 135 22.99 8.57 15.95
N ARG A 136 21.74 8.23 16.27
CA ARG A 136 21.40 7.14 17.18
C ARG A 136 20.37 6.22 16.55
N THR A 137 20.39 4.94 16.95
CA THR A 137 19.48 3.92 16.42
C THR A 137 18.84 3.13 17.54
N ALA A 138 17.62 2.64 17.28
CA ALA A 138 16.94 1.67 18.14
C ALA A 138 16.06 0.72 17.30
N ALA A 139 15.94 -0.55 17.71
CA ALA A 139 15.26 -1.60 16.97
C ALA A 139 13.77 -1.28 16.72
N HIS A 140 13.09 -0.72 17.70
CA HIS A 140 11.66 -0.43 17.64
C HIS A 140 11.31 1.00 17.22
N PHE A 141 12.31 1.78 16.79
CA PHE A 141 12.10 3.17 16.45
C PHE A 141 11.51 3.32 15.04
N HIS A 142 10.32 3.91 14.94
CA HIS A 142 9.63 4.08 13.67
C HIS A 142 8.98 5.47 13.49
N ALA A 143 9.08 6.38 14.46
CA ALA A 143 8.57 7.74 14.35
C ALA A 143 9.24 8.53 13.22
N LYS A 144 8.50 9.45 12.61
CA LYS A 144 8.97 10.32 11.53
C LYS A 144 8.61 11.76 11.86
N VAL A 145 9.62 12.55 12.17
CA VAL A 145 9.42 13.96 12.59
C VAL A 145 10.69 14.77 12.36
N VAL A 146 10.51 16.02 12.00
CA VAL A 146 11.58 17.02 11.95
C VAL A 146 11.20 18.17 12.90
N LEU A 147 12.04 18.44 13.89
CA LEU A 147 11.90 19.58 14.81
C LEU A 147 13.11 20.49 14.70
N VAL A 148 12.90 21.78 14.81
CA VAL A 148 13.97 22.77 14.92
C VAL A 148 13.72 23.67 16.12
N ASP A 149 14.81 24.02 16.81
CA ASP A 149 14.86 24.94 17.95
C ASP A 149 13.77 24.68 19.01
N PRO A 150 13.52 23.40 19.42
CA PRO A 150 12.32 23.01 20.19
C PRO A 150 12.21 23.68 21.56
N TYR A 151 13.28 24.28 22.07
CA TYR A 151 13.31 24.92 23.39
C TYR A 151 13.43 26.46 23.33
N THR A 152 13.61 27.04 22.15
CA THR A 152 13.80 28.49 21.97
C THR A 152 12.82 29.10 21.00
N ARG A 153 12.66 28.52 19.81
CA ARG A 153 11.73 28.92 18.75
C ARG A 153 11.10 27.69 18.11
N PRO A 154 10.24 27.00 18.87
CA PRO A 154 9.76 25.67 18.50
C PRO A 154 9.03 25.68 17.16
N ALA A 155 9.56 24.93 16.19
CA ALA A 155 8.89 24.64 14.94
C ALA A 155 9.15 23.18 14.55
N GLY A 156 8.20 22.55 13.84
CA GLY A 156 8.34 21.16 13.46
C GLY A 156 7.22 20.63 12.60
N VAL A 157 7.49 19.46 12.03
CA VAL A 157 6.57 18.71 11.17
C VAL A 157 6.58 17.24 11.55
N LEU A 158 5.42 16.67 11.82
CA LEU A 158 5.23 15.22 11.96
C LEU A 158 4.86 14.63 10.60
N LEU A 159 5.44 13.49 10.24
CA LEU A 159 5.29 12.87 8.91
C LEU A 159 4.79 11.43 9.02
N THR A 160 4.13 10.98 7.97
CA THR A 160 3.94 9.55 7.68
C THR A 160 5.09 9.01 6.82
N ALA A 161 5.77 9.90 6.09
CA ALA A 161 6.82 9.62 5.13
C ALA A 161 8.16 9.28 5.81
N ASN A 162 8.85 8.27 5.31
CA ASN A 162 10.29 8.17 5.49
C ASN A 162 11.00 9.27 4.69
N LEU A 163 12.20 9.67 5.09
CA LEU A 163 12.97 10.69 4.39
C LEU A 163 13.71 10.08 3.19
N THR A 164 12.94 9.48 2.28
CA THR A 164 13.43 8.91 1.01
C THR A 164 12.83 9.66 -0.17
N GLN A 165 13.55 9.66 -1.29
CA GLN A 165 13.10 10.38 -2.49
C GLN A 165 11.67 9.98 -2.88
N GLU A 166 11.37 8.69 -2.88
CA GLU A 166 10.06 8.17 -3.30
C GLU A 166 8.94 8.53 -2.33
N ALA A 167 9.20 8.46 -1.02
CA ALA A 167 8.23 8.85 -0.01
C ALA A 167 7.91 10.35 -0.09
N LEU A 168 8.92 11.18 -0.35
CA LEU A 168 8.74 12.63 -0.42
C LEU A 168 8.19 13.13 -1.75
N THR A 169 8.20 12.32 -2.84
CA THR A 169 7.82 12.81 -4.19
C THR A 169 6.76 11.99 -4.91
N ARG A 170 6.55 10.71 -4.55
CA ARG A 170 5.69 9.81 -5.31
C ARG A 170 4.57 9.19 -4.49
N ASN A 171 4.87 8.73 -3.26
CA ASN A 171 3.90 8.01 -2.45
C ASN A 171 2.79 8.95 -1.98
N GLU A 172 1.62 8.41 -1.68
CA GLU A 172 0.58 9.14 -0.96
C GLU A 172 0.94 9.17 0.53
N GLU A 173 1.54 10.28 0.96
CA GLU A 173 2.01 10.55 2.33
C GLU A 173 1.39 11.84 2.85
N LEU A 174 1.40 11.98 4.16
CA LEU A 174 0.96 13.18 4.88
C LEU A 174 2.07 13.74 5.75
N ALA A 175 2.01 15.05 5.95
CA ALA A 175 2.77 15.73 7.00
C ALA A 175 1.92 16.84 7.60
N VAL A 176 2.09 17.09 8.90
CA VAL A 176 1.40 18.16 9.63
C VAL A 176 2.39 19.07 10.31
N ARG A 177 2.21 20.39 10.11
CA ARG A 177 2.91 21.42 10.91
C ARG A 177 2.42 21.37 12.34
N LEU A 178 3.38 21.30 13.25
CA LEU A 178 3.13 21.20 14.68
C LEU A 178 2.99 22.59 15.32
N SER A 179 2.10 22.70 16.30
CA SER A 179 2.06 23.87 17.20
C SER A 179 3.30 23.88 18.11
N PRO A 180 3.69 25.03 18.68
CA PRO A 180 4.78 25.10 19.63
C PRO A 180 4.66 24.10 20.78
N THR A 181 3.47 23.94 21.35
CA THR A 181 3.21 22.99 22.44
C THR A 181 3.36 21.52 22.00
N GLN A 182 2.95 21.18 20.78
CA GLN A 182 3.19 19.87 20.21
C GLN A 182 4.68 19.60 19.98
N VAL A 183 5.43 20.60 19.49
CA VAL A 183 6.89 20.49 19.30
C VAL A 183 7.60 20.23 20.62
N GLU A 184 7.27 20.96 21.69
CA GLU A 184 7.83 20.77 23.02
C GLU A 184 7.51 19.38 23.59
N GLY A 185 6.25 18.94 23.45
CA GLY A 185 5.82 17.61 23.89
C GLY A 185 6.55 16.49 23.14
N ILE A 186 6.64 16.57 21.81
CA ILE A 186 7.37 15.59 20.99
C ILE A 186 8.87 15.62 21.31
N ALA A 187 9.47 16.81 21.52
CA ALA A 187 10.87 16.93 21.90
C ALA A 187 11.17 16.21 23.22
N GLY A 188 10.23 16.21 24.17
CA GLY A 188 10.31 15.42 25.39
C GLY A 188 10.41 13.91 25.13
N TYR A 189 9.55 13.38 24.25
CA TYR A 189 9.59 11.97 23.83
C TYR A 189 10.87 11.62 23.08
N LEU A 190 11.33 12.48 22.17
CA LEU A 190 12.55 12.24 21.40
C LEU A 190 13.81 12.32 22.29
N ARG A 191 13.83 13.23 23.25
CA ARG A 191 14.91 13.28 24.24
C ARG A 191 14.98 11.98 25.04
N TRP A 192 13.82 11.48 25.49
CA TRP A 192 13.77 10.19 26.19
C TRP A 192 14.21 9.04 25.27
N ALA A 193 13.68 8.94 24.05
CA ALA A 193 14.05 7.91 23.09
C ALA A 193 15.56 7.94 22.81
N MET A 194 16.12 9.09 22.52
CA MET A 194 17.51 9.26 22.15
C MET A 194 18.47 8.95 23.30
N TRP A 195 18.12 9.31 24.54
CA TRP A 195 19.04 9.20 25.68
C TRP A 195 18.79 8.00 26.60
N GLN A 196 17.62 7.33 26.48
CA GLN A 196 17.26 6.20 27.33
C GLN A 196 17.03 4.89 26.57
N THR A 197 16.67 4.94 25.28
CA THR A 197 16.28 3.75 24.52
C THR A 197 17.16 3.48 23.31
N ALA A 198 18.03 4.39 22.92
CA ALA A 198 18.95 4.18 21.82
C ALA A 198 19.90 3.00 22.11
N GLU A 199 20.11 2.16 21.12
CA GLU A 199 20.99 1.00 21.20
C GLU A 199 22.41 1.32 20.74
N HIS A 200 22.51 2.06 19.64
CA HIS A 200 23.80 2.41 19.05
C HIS A 200 23.87 3.89 18.71
N GLU A 201 25.10 4.40 18.64
CA GLU A 201 25.41 5.77 18.22
C GLU A 201 26.58 5.81 17.23
N LEU A 202 26.53 6.78 16.32
CA LEU A 202 27.57 7.07 15.34
C LEU A 202 28.08 8.50 15.58
N LEU A 203 29.33 8.65 15.98
CA LEU A 203 29.95 9.95 16.31
C LEU A 203 31.07 10.34 15.36
N ASP A 204 31.72 9.37 14.73
CA ASP A 204 32.95 9.56 13.96
C ASP A 204 32.80 9.25 12.46
N GLY A 205 31.59 8.87 12.03
CA GLY A 205 31.29 8.54 10.63
C GLY A 205 31.79 7.18 10.15
N HIS A 206 32.35 6.35 11.06
CA HIS A 206 32.88 5.03 10.69
C HIS A 206 31.96 3.89 11.10
N ASP A 207 31.83 3.64 12.41
CA ASP A 207 31.12 2.49 12.93
C ASP A 207 30.13 2.88 14.04
N PHE A 208 28.98 2.21 14.08
CA PHE A 208 28.07 2.29 15.19
C PHE A 208 28.66 1.61 16.43
N LYS A 209 28.62 2.32 17.55
CA LYS A 209 29.04 1.83 18.89
C LYS A 209 27.82 1.78 19.80
N ALA A 210 27.88 1.02 20.89
CA ALA A 210 26.84 1.01 21.91
C ALA A 210 26.56 2.44 22.39
N ALA A 211 25.29 2.84 22.40
CA ALA A 211 24.92 4.19 22.81
C ALA A 211 25.17 4.42 24.31
N LYS A 212 25.73 5.58 24.67
CA LYS A 212 25.86 5.98 26.06
C LYS A 212 24.53 6.54 26.57
N LEU A 213 23.83 5.77 27.39
CA LEU A 213 22.54 6.14 27.98
C LEU A 213 22.70 7.11 29.15
N VAL A 214 21.69 7.93 29.42
CA VAL A 214 21.64 8.94 30.47
C VAL A 214 20.44 8.66 31.39
N SER A 215 20.70 8.04 32.55
CA SER A 215 19.66 7.54 33.46
C SER A 215 18.74 8.61 34.06
N SER A 216 19.15 9.89 34.05
CA SER A 216 18.36 11.00 34.59
C SER A 216 17.20 11.45 33.68
N VAL A 217 17.18 11.01 32.40
CA VAL A 217 16.10 11.37 31.48
C VAL A 217 14.90 10.47 31.75
N GLN A 218 13.80 11.03 32.23
CA GLN A 218 12.57 10.31 32.53
C GLN A 218 11.68 10.17 31.29
N HIS A 219 10.84 9.12 31.27
CA HIS A 219 9.77 9.01 30.27
C HIS A 219 8.83 10.20 30.42
N PRO A 220 8.53 10.93 29.33
CA PRO A 220 7.66 12.09 29.42
C PRO A 220 6.23 11.69 29.78
N THR A 221 5.56 12.56 30.53
CA THR A 221 4.12 12.47 30.70
C THR A 221 3.45 12.99 29.42
N PRO A 222 2.43 12.29 28.90
CA PRO A 222 1.67 12.79 27.75
C PRO A 222 1.13 14.19 28.04
N GLN A 223 1.44 15.15 27.21
CA GLN A 223 0.96 16.52 27.32
C GLN A 223 0.18 16.90 26.07
N GLY A 224 -1.01 17.40 26.28
CA GLY A 224 -1.81 18.11 25.28
C GLY A 224 -2.16 17.27 24.04
N GLU A 225 -1.91 17.89 22.91
CA GLU A 225 -2.39 17.48 21.58
C GLU A 225 -1.47 16.49 20.86
N ILE A 226 -0.71 15.69 21.61
CA ILE A 226 0.15 14.62 21.07
C ILE A 226 -0.13 13.29 21.77
N CYS A 227 0.10 12.21 21.06
CA CYS A 227 0.10 10.86 21.61
C CYS A 227 1.30 10.08 21.09
N ALA A 228 1.71 9.06 21.84
CA ALA A 228 2.80 8.20 21.47
C ALA A 228 2.49 6.74 21.77
N THR A 229 2.98 5.85 20.91
CA THR A 229 3.21 4.45 21.29
C THR A 229 4.67 4.33 21.69
N THR A 230 4.91 3.72 22.84
CA THR A 230 6.23 3.33 23.31
C THR A 230 6.11 1.94 23.91
N MET A 231 7.20 1.22 24.13
CA MET A 231 7.17 -0.14 24.69
C MET A 231 6.35 -0.27 25.99
N LYS A 232 6.00 0.85 26.66
CA LYS A 232 5.24 0.88 27.92
C LYS A 232 3.88 1.54 27.81
N HIS A 233 3.60 2.28 26.74
CA HIS A 233 2.40 3.10 26.60
C HIS A 233 1.83 3.00 25.19
N ARG A 234 0.53 2.73 25.10
CA ARG A 234 -0.24 2.59 23.86
C ARG A 234 -1.12 3.83 23.64
N GLY A 235 -0.50 5.02 23.67
CA GLY A 235 -1.22 6.30 23.61
C GLY A 235 -1.97 6.49 22.30
N ILE A 236 -1.38 6.11 21.17
CA ILE A 236 -2.02 6.23 19.85
C ILE A 236 -3.27 5.32 19.77
N ALA A 237 -3.14 4.05 20.16
CA ALA A 237 -4.28 3.12 20.13
C ALA A 237 -5.44 3.60 21.00
N LYS A 238 -5.17 4.11 22.22
CA LYS A 238 -6.18 4.67 23.12
C LYS A 238 -6.90 5.87 22.50
N GLN A 239 -6.13 6.78 21.87
CA GLN A 239 -6.68 7.96 21.22
C GLN A 239 -7.55 7.61 20.01
N LEU A 240 -7.10 6.65 19.18
CA LEU A 240 -7.88 6.13 18.07
C LEU A 240 -9.20 5.52 18.56
N GLN A 241 -9.16 4.65 19.58
CA GLN A 241 -10.36 4.03 20.13
C GLN A 241 -11.34 5.06 20.68
N GLN A 242 -10.85 6.11 21.33
CA GLN A 242 -11.72 7.19 21.83
C GLN A 242 -12.35 7.98 20.70
N ALA A 243 -11.59 8.36 19.69
CA ALA A 243 -12.10 9.07 18.51
C ALA A 243 -13.15 8.24 17.74
N LEU A 244 -12.91 6.95 17.56
CA LEU A 244 -13.86 6.04 16.94
C LEU A 244 -15.16 5.91 17.74
N LYS A 245 -15.07 5.93 19.07
CA LYS A 245 -16.25 5.91 19.96
C LYS A 245 -17.05 7.21 19.86
N ASN A 246 -16.39 8.35 19.72
CA ASN A 246 -17.03 9.67 19.64
C ASN A 246 -17.74 9.90 18.30
N ALA A 247 -17.25 9.28 17.20
CA ALA A 247 -17.84 9.44 15.88
C ALA A 247 -19.32 9.09 15.86
N SER A 248 -20.14 9.84 15.14
CA SER A 248 -21.59 9.66 15.08
C SER A 248 -22.11 9.27 13.70
N SER A 249 -21.45 9.66 12.63
CA SER A 249 -21.94 9.43 11.27
C SER A 249 -20.84 9.09 10.25
N HIS A 250 -19.63 9.67 10.37
CA HIS A 250 -18.61 9.52 9.35
C HIS A 250 -17.20 9.42 9.94
N ILE A 251 -16.46 8.42 9.48
CA ILE A 251 -15.05 8.16 9.78
C ILE A 251 -14.30 8.03 8.48
N ILE A 252 -13.14 8.72 8.36
CA ILE A 252 -12.18 8.50 7.27
C ILE A 252 -10.86 8.07 7.91
N VAL A 253 -10.33 6.94 7.48
CA VAL A 253 -9.10 6.37 8.02
C VAL A 253 -8.15 5.96 6.91
N SER A 254 -6.86 6.26 7.08
CA SER A 254 -5.80 5.88 6.15
C SER A 254 -4.71 5.11 6.89
N SER A 255 -4.23 4.01 6.31
CA SER A 255 -3.06 3.28 6.80
C SER A 255 -2.41 2.43 5.71
N PHE A 256 -1.11 2.19 5.86
CA PHE A 256 -0.37 1.25 5.03
C PHE A 256 -0.49 -0.19 5.53
N GLY A 257 -0.35 -0.41 6.84
CA GLY A 257 -0.42 -1.72 7.49
C GLY A 257 -1.73 -1.89 8.25
N TRP A 258 -2.29 -3.09 8.22
CA TRP A 258 -3.59 -3.43 8.79
C TRP A 258 -3.54 -4.81 9.42
N ASP A 259 -3.97 -4.92 10.68
CA ASP A 259 -4.12 -6.18 11.40
C ASP A 259 -5.59 -6.38 11.79
N VAL A 260 -6.22 -7.40 11.21
CA VAL A 260 -7.63 -7.74 11.45
C VAL A 260 -7.92 -8.09 12.92
N GLN A 261 -6.92 -8.58 13.65
CA GLN A 261 -7.07 -8.94 15.07
C GLN A 261 -6.91 -7.74 16.01
N HIS A 262 -6.33 -6.63 15.55
CA HIS A 262 -6.10 -5.49 16.40
C HIS A 262 -7.43 -4.81 16.82
N PRO A 263 -7.64 -4.48 18.12
CA PRO A 263 -8.90 -3.92 18.62
C PRO A 263 -9.38 -2.64 17.91
N VAL A 264 -8.46 -1.80 17.42
CA VAL A 264 -8.81 -0.59 16.65
C VAL A 264 -9.47 -0.96 15.33
N VAL A 265 -8.94 -1.97 14.61
CA VAL A 265 -9.52 -2.44 13.33
C VAL A 265 -10.87 -3.12 13.58
N GLN A 266 -10.98 -3.92 14.63
CA GLN A 266 -12.26 -4.52 15.03
C GLN A 266 -13.31 -3.47 15.38
N GLN A 267 -12.92 -2.40 16.06
CA GLN A 267 -13.82 -1.28 16.36
C GLN A 267 -14.26 -0.55 15.09
N LEU A 268 -13.38 -0.34 14.10
CA LEU A 268 -13.77 0.20 12.79
C LEU A 268 -14.84 -0.69 12.11
N CYS A 269 -14.64 -2.01 12.10
CA CYS A 269 -15.63 -2.96 11.60
C CYS A 269 -16.97 -2.84 12.35
N GLN A 270 -16.93 -2.71 13.68
CA GLN A 270 -18.12 -2.53 14.49
C GLN A 270 -18.86 -1.24 14.13
N ARG A 271 -18.14 -0.10 14.02
CA ARG A 271 -18.75 1.19 13.65
C ARG A 271 -19.41 1.13 12.26
N ALA A 272 -18.79 0.43 11.30
CA ALA A 272 -19.39 0.22 9.99
C ALA A 272 -20.69 -0.61 10.08
N ARG A 273 -20.73 -1.70 10.87
CA ARG A 273 -21.94 -2.49 11.10
C ARG A 273 -23.04 -1.70 11.82
N GLU A 274 -22.69 -0.73 12.65
CA GLU A 274 -23.63 0.19 13.31
C GLU A 274 -24.20 1.24 12.34
N GLY A 275 -23.77 1.23 11.06
CA GLY A 275 -24.31 2.09 10.01
C GLY A 275 -23.58 3.41 9.82
N LEU A 276 -22.43 3.63 10.46
CA LEU A 276 -21.62 4.80 10.18
C LEU A 276 -20.98 4.66 8.79
N LYS A 277 -20.84 5.77 8.09
CA LYS A 277 -20.03 5.83 6.88
C LYS A 277 -18.56 5.71 7.27
N VAL A 278 -17.97 4.54 7.08
CA VAL A 278 -16.53 4.31 7.28
C VAL A 278 -15.83 4.27 5.93
N THR A 279 -14.97 5.25 5.69
CA THR A 279 -14.11 5.32 4.48
C THR A 279 -12.70 4.90 4.84
N VAL A 280 -12.19 3.91 4.15
CA VAL A 280 -10.86 3.32 4.36
C VAL A 280 -10.00 3.59 3.13
N LEU A 281 -8.85 4.23 3.33
CA LEU A 281 -7.83 4.45 2.30
C LEU A 281 -6.64 3.54 2.60
N ALA A 282 -6.31 2.63 1.69
CA ALA A 282 -5.33 1.58 1.94
C ALA A 282 -4.39 1.36 0.74
N ARG A 283 -3.21 0.82 1.01
CA ARG A 283 -2.37 0.27 -0.05
C ARG A 283 -2.86 -1.11 -0.46
N VAL A 284 -2.98 -1.34 -1.76
CA VAL A 284 -3.31 -2.68 -2.30
C VAL A 284 -2.13 -3.61 -2.08
N ARG A 285 -2.24 -4.49 -1.09
CA ARG A 285 -1.21 -5.49 -0.72
C ARG A 285 -1.87 -6.75 -0.18
N THR A 286 -1.27 -7.89 -0.51
CA THR A 286 -1.70 -9.22 -0.04
C THR A 286 -1.81 -9.30 1.49
N ALA A 287 -0.81 -8.77 2.22
CA ALA A 287 -0.79 -8.84 3.69
C ALA A 287 -1.92 -8.04 4.37
N ALA A 288 -2.43 -6.97 3.73
CA ALA A 288 -3.53 -6.17 4.27
C ALA A 288 -4.93 -6.75 3.97
N MET A 289 -5.04 -7.64 2.99
CA MET A 289 -6.34 -8.12 2.50
C MET A 289 -7.26 -8.71 3.56
N PRO A 290 -6.80 -9.53 4.54
CA PRO A 290 -7.70 -10.06 5.56
C PRO A 290 -8.44 -8.96 6.35
N ALA A 291 -7.74 -7.88 6.70
CA ALA A 291 -8.33 -6.77 7.44
C ALA A 291 -9.22 -5.90 6.55
N LEU A 292 -8.78 -5.60 5.32
CA LEU A 292 -9.53 -4.80 4.38
C LEU A 292 -10.82 -5.49 3.94
N LEU A 293 -10.79 -6.81 3.77
CA LEU A 293 -11.98 -7.60 3.47
C LEU A 293 -12.97 -7.58 4.64
N ALA A 294 -12.51 -7.79 5.88
CA ALA A 294 -13.36 -7.73 7.06
C ALA A 294 -14.01 -6.34 7.23
N LEU A 295 -13.29 -5.25 6.93
CA LEU A 295 -13.83 -3.89 6.91
C LEU A 295 -14.91 -3.73 5.83
N ALA A 296 -14.65 -4.17 4.60
CA ALA A 296 -15.59 -4.08 3.49
C ALA A 296 -16.86 -4.92 3.74
N GLU A 297 -16.71 -6.15 4.24
CA GLU A 297 -17.82 -7.04 4.65
C GLU A 297 -18.65 -6.44 5.81
N SER A 298 -18.04 -5.59 6.61
CA SER A 298 -18.72 -4.86 7.70
C SER A 298 -19.48 -3.62 7.19
N GLY A 299 -19.39 -3.27 5.90
CA GLY A 299 -20.05 -2.13 5.29
C GLY A 299 -19.15 -0.90 5.08
N ALA A 300 -17.85 -0.98 5.38
CA ALA A 300 -16.93 0.11 5.10
C ALA A 300 -16.65 0.23 3.58
N GLN A 301 -16.47 1.46 3.11
CA GLN A 301 -16.02 1.74 1.74
C GLN A 301 -14.48 1.72 1.71
N VAL A 302 -13.88 0.75 1.02
CA VAL A 302 -12.44 0.53 1.01
C VAL A 302 -11.86 0.91 -0.35
N TYR A 303 -11.00 1.92 -0.35
CA TYR A 303 -10.32 2.46 -1.53
C TYR A 303 -8.85 2.11 -1.52
N GLY A 304 -8.32 1.72 -2.68
CA GLY A 304 -6.97 1.19 -2.82
C GLY A 304 -6.04 2.04 -3.67
N PHE A 305 -4.79 2.10 -3.25
CA PHE A 305 -3.69 2.80 -3.94
C PHE A 305 -2.49 1.88 -4.13
N LYS A 306 -1.68 2.17 -5.13
CA LYS A 306 -0.42 1.45 -5.35
C LYS A 306 0.66 1.86 -4.35
N TRP A 307 0.69 3.13 -3.94
CA TRP A 307 1.79 3.71 -3.18
C TRP A 307 1.38 4.39 -1.88
N LEU A 308 0.13 4.21 -1.42
CA LEU A 308 -0.33 4.83 -0.18
C LEU A 308 0.48 4.35 1.02
N HIS A 309 0.96 5.31 1.79
CA HIS A 309 1.68 5.10 3.03
C HIS A 309 1.26 6.10 4.13
N ALA A 310 0.31 6.98 3.84
CA ALA A 310 -0.28 7.89 4.80
C ALA A 310 -0.99 7.16 5.95
N LYS A 311 -0.91 7.71 7.17
CA LYS A 311 -1.58 7.21 8.36
C LYS A 311 -2.29 8.36 9.05
N ALA A 312 -3.61 8.32 9.01
CA ALA A 312 -4.46 9.38 9.54
C ALA A 312 -5.84 8.87 9.94
N LEU A 313 -6.48 9.57 10.85
CA LEU A 313 -7.88 9.44 11.20
C LEU A 313 -8.54 10.80 11.15
N TRP A 314 -9.76 10.86 10.64
CA TRP A 314 -10.69 11.97 10.76
C TRP A 314 -12.08 11.46 11.09
N THR A 315 -12.79 12.15 11.98
CA THR A 315 -14.18 11.83 12.36
C THR A 315 -15.06 13.07 12.32
N ASP A 316 -16.35 12.88 12.13
CA ASP A 316 -17.36 13.94 12.17
C ASP A 316 -17.54 14.58 13.57
N ALA A 317 -17.04 13.95 14.62
CA ALA A 317 -17.03 14.50 15.98
C ALA A 317 -15.92 15.55 16.19
N GLY A 318 -15.08 15.81 15.18
CA GLY A 318 -13.97 16.76 15.26
C GLY A 318 -12.65 16.13 15.70
N ASP A 319 -12.64 14.84 16.05
CA ASP A 319 -11.39 14.12 16.33
C ASP A 319 -10.63 13.86 15.02
N ALA A 320 -9.41 14.38 14.92
CA ALA A 320 -8.54 14.16 13.78
C ALA A 320 -7.08 14.00 14.22
N MET A 321 -6.34 13.12 13.54
CA MET A 321 -4.95 12.80 13.88
C MET A 321 -4.14 12.41 12.64
N VAL A 322 -2.89 12.88 12.57
CA VAL A 322 -1.85 12.33 11.70
C VAL A 322 -0.83 11.62 12.58
N MET A 323 -0.38 10.43 12.18
CA MET A 323 0.49 9.59 12.98
C MET A 323 1.53 8.87 12.13
N SER A 324 2.63 8.42 12.75
CA SER A 324 3.60 7.56 12.09
C SER A 324 3.23 6.06 12.15
N ALA A 325 2.32 5.68 13.05
CA ALA A 325 1.90 4.31 13.31
C ALA A 325 0.99 3.72 12.23
N ASN A 326 1.23 2.48 11.83
CA ASN A 326 0.27 1.68 11.09
C ASN A 326 -0.81 1.11 12.02
N LEU A 327 -1.97 0.70 11.46
CA LEU A 327 -3.06 0.05 12.19
C LEU A 327 -2.81 -1.46 12.36
N GLU A 328 -1.69 -1.79 12.95
CA GLU A 328 -1.24 -3.15 13.26
C GLU A 328 -0.52 -3.19 14.61
N ALA A 329 -0.41 -4.37 15.23
CA ALA A 329 0.16 -4.52 16.57
C ALA A 329 1.55 -3.89 16.68
N HIS A 330 2.42 -4.08 15.68
CA HIS A 330 3.75 -3.48 15.70
C HIS A 330 3.70 -1.94 15.83
N GLY A 331 2.82 -1.27 15.07
CA GLY A 331 2.70 0.20 15.13
C GLY A 331 1.98 0.71 16.37
N LEU A 332 0.95 0.02 16.84
CA LEU A 332 0.07 0.51 17.90
C LEU A 332 0.46 0.04 19.31
N ASP A 333 1.20 -1.08 19.43
CA ASP A 333 1.53 -1.68 20.72
C ASP A 333 3.02 -1.68 21.06
N ASP A 334 3.91 -1.94 20.09
CA ASP A 334 5.28 -2.37 20.39
C ASP A 334 6.37 -1.40 19.92
N SER A 335 6.14 -0.58 18.89
CA SER A 335 7.16 0.34 18.37
C SER A 335 7.16 1.70 19.07
N PHE A 336 8.13 2.53 18.72
CA PHE A 336 8.13 3.95 19.09
C PHE A 336 7.51 4.75 17.94
N GLU A 337 6.31 5.25 18.16
CA GLU A 337 5.50 6.00 17.20
C GLU A 337 4.97 7.28 17.83
N LEU A 338 4.69 8.26 16.99
CA LEU A 338 4.13 9.54 17.38
C LEU A 338 2.87 9.87 16.60
N GLY A 339 1.94 10.55 17.24
CA GLY A 339 0.71 11.09 16.65
C GLY A 339 0.47 12.51 17.13
N ALA A 340 0.02 13.38 16.23
CA ALA A 340 -0.43 14.74 16.51
C ALA A 340 -1.95 14.81 16.37
N LEU A 341 -2.62 15.26 17.42
CA LEU A 341 -4.04 15.61 17.40
C LEU A 341 -4.18 16.97 16.73
N LEU A 342 -5.15 17.09 15.85
CA LEU A 342 -5.29 18.27 14.99
C LEU A 342 -6.29 19.26 15.58
N ASP A 343 -6.01 20.55 15.44
CA ASP A 343 -6.99 21.58 15.70
C ASP A 343 -8.11 21.56 14.62
N VAL A 344 -9.18 22.31 14.87
CA VAL A 344 -10.36 22.33 13.97
C VAL A 344 -9.99 22.70 12.52
N ARG A 345 -9.07 23.62 12.33
CA ARG A 345 -8.64 24.07 10.99
C ARG A 345 -7.79 23.01 10.31
N GLN A 346 -6.88 22.38 11.04
CA GLN A 346 -6.07 21.28 10.53
C GLN A 346 -6.93 20.06 10.23
N ALA A 347 -7.93 19.76 11.07
CA ALA A 347 -8.86 18.66 10.85
C ALA A 347 -9.68 18.84 9.56
N GLU A 348 -10.16 20.05 9.28
CA GLU A 348 -10.87 20.35 8.03
C GLU A 348 -9.93 20.26 6.82
N GLU A 349 -8.71 20.77 6.94
CA GLU A 349 -7.70 20.62 5.88
C GLU A 349 -7.35 19.15 5.63
N LEU A 350 -7.21 18.34 6.66
CA LEU A 350 -6.99 16.88 6.53
C LEU A 350 -8.17 16.20 5.82
N LYS A 351 -9.40 16.51 6.21
CA LYS A 351 -10.61 15.98 5.58
C LYS A 351 -10.60 16.21 4.08
N VAL A 352 -10.35 17.43 3.64
CA VAL A 352 -10.29 17.80 2.21
C VAL A 352 -9.26 16.94 1.47
N ARG A 353 -8.07 16.65 2.08
CA ARG A 353 -7.04 15.79 1.49
C ARG A 353 -7.50 14.34 1.37
N LEU A 354 -8.10 13.80 2.41
CA LEU A 354 -8.58 12.41 2.44
C LEU A 354 -9.77 12.20 1.49
N GLU A 355 -10.71 13.14 1.42
CA GLU A 355 -11.83 13.12 0.46
C GLU A 355 -11.34 13.24 -1.00
N HIS A 356 -10.33 14.07 -1.24
CA HIS A 356 -9.71 14.13 -2.56
C HIS A 356 -9.12 12.77 -2.94
N TRP A 357 -8.36 12.13 -2.05
CA TRP A 357 -7.81 10.80 -2.30
C TRP A 357 -8.93 9.76 -2.51
N GLN A 358 -10.00 9.79 -1.74
CA GLN A 358 -11.16 8.92 -1.98
C GLN A 358 -11.66 9.06 -3.43
N ASN A 359 -11.77 10.30 -3.93
CA ASN A 359 -12.32 10.58 -5.26
C ASN A 359 -11.37 10.20 -6.41
N ILE A 360 -10.05 10.17 -6.18
CA ILE A 360 -9.05 9.78 -7.20
C ILE A 360 -8.49 8.38 -6.98
N ALA A 361 -9.04 7.62 -6.04
CA ALA A 361 -8.54 6.28 -5.74
C ALA A 361 -8.61 5.39 -6.97
N PRO A 362 -7.50 4.77 -7.39
CA PRO A 362 -7.49 3.93 -8.59
C PRO A 362 -8.19 2.58 -8.41
N TRP A 363 -8.49 2.20 -7.17
CA TRP A 363 -9.11 0.92 -6.84
C TRP A 363 -10.19 1.05 -5.78
N HIS A 364 -11.27 0.26 -5.94
CA HIS A 364 -12.31 0.08 -4.94
C HIS A 364 -12.46 -1.42 -4.63
N LEU A 365 -12.53 -1.79 -3.34
CA LEU A 365 -12.68 -3.18 -2.91
C LEU A 365 -14.16 -3.55 -2.85
N LEU A 366 -14.54 -4.56 -3.62
CA LEU A 366 -15.85 -5.18 -3.61
C LEU A 366 -15.73 -6.52 -2.86
N PRO A 367 -16.36 -6.67 -1.66
CA PRO A 367 -16.17 -7.87 -0.84
C PRO A 367 -16.87 -9.12 -1.40
N ALA A 368 -18.01 -8.93 -2.07
CA ALA A 368 -18.80 -10.01 -2.64
C ALA A 368 -19.46 -9.54 -3.95
N PRO A 369 -18.67 -9.22 -4.99
CA PRO A 369 -19.22 -8.80 -6.26
C PRO A 369 -19.90 -9.95 -6.99
N THR A 370 -20.82 -9.62 -7.88
CA THR A 370 -21.24 -10.53 -8.95
C THR A 370 -20.38 -10.32 -10.19
N LEU A 371 -20.43 -11.24 -11.13
CA LEU A 371 -19.75 -11.05 -12.42
C LEU A 371 -20.23 -9.78 -13.14
N GLY A 372 -21.50 -9.40 -12.95
CA GLY A 372 -22.09 -8.17 -13.49
C GLY A 372 -21.49 -6.89 -12.95
N ASP A 373 -20.98 -6.90 -11.71
CA ASP A 373 -20.37 -5.75 -11.05
C ASP A 373 -18.94 -5.48 -11.53
N LEU A 374 -18.29 -6.45 -12.19
CA LEU A 374 -16.88 -6.35 -12.55
C LEU A 374 -16.71 -5.89 -14.01
N SER A 375 -15.76 -4.97 -14.22
CA SER A 375 -15.35 -4.49 -15.55
C SER A 375 -13.94 -3.92 -15.52
N GLY A 376 -13.27 -3.92 -16.68
CA GLY A 376 -11.92 -3.36 -16.78
C GLY A 376 -10.86 -4.18 -16.03
N GLU A 377 -9.87 -3.51 -15.45
CA GLU A 377 -8.83 -4.16 -14.67
C GLU A 377 -9.36 -4.53 -13.27
N VAL A 378 -9.18 -5.79 -12.90
CA VAL A 378 -9.66 -6.37 -11.63
C VAL A 378 -8.52 -7.17 -10.98
N GLN A 379 -8.41 -7.13 -9.66
CA GLN A 379 -7.54 -8.01 -8.88
C GLN A 379 -8.39 -8.87 -7.95
N LEU A 380 -8.62 -10.12 -8.31
CA LEU A 380 -9.40 -11.08 -7.53
C LEU A 380 -8.59 -11.58 -6.33
N TRP A 381 -9.19 -11.55 -5.15
CA TRP A 381 -8.61 -12.10 -3.93
C TRP A 381 -9.04 -13.53 -3.70
N ARG A 382 -8.12 -14.49 -3.82
CA ARG A 382 -8.39 -15.89 -3.57
C ARG A 382 -7.17 -16.65 -3.10
N ASN A 383 -7.36 -17.61 -2.19
CA ASN A 383 -6.31 -18.47 -1.65
C ASN A 383 -5.07 -17.69 -1.16
N GLY A 384 -5.29 -16.52 -0.55
CA GLY A 384 -4.20 -15.69 -0.05
C GLY A 384 -3.39 -14.95 -1.11
N GLN A 385 -3.92 -14.80 -2.32
CA GLN A 385 -3.25 -14.11 -3.44
C GLN A 385 -4.17 -13.13 -4.16
N LEU A 386 -3.58 -12.14 -4.81
CA LEU A 386 -4.24 -11.21 -5.71
C LEU A 386 -3.92 -11.60 -7.16
N ASN A 387 -4.96 -11.98 -7.92
CA ASN A 387 -4.86 -12.40 -9.31
C ASN A 387 -5.39 -11.30 -10.23
N ARG A 388 -4.55 -10.79 -11.12
CA ARG A 388 -4.89 -9.74 -12.07
C ARG A 388 -5.70 -10.30 -13.24
N VAL A 389 -6.83 -9.67 -13.54
CA VAL A 389 -7.75 -10.05 -14.62
C VAL A 389 -8.21 -8.80 -15.35
N GLN A 390 -8.33 -8.87 -16.69
CA GLN A 390 -8.99 -7.85 -17.49
C GLN A 390 -10.38 -8.35 -17.87
N VAL A 391 -11.43 -7.71 -17.33
CA VAL A 391 -12.82 -8.02 -17.66
C VAL A 391 -13.30 -6.99 -18.70
N LEU A 392 -13.66 -7.46 -19.90
CA LEU A 392 -14.15 -6.61 -20.96
C LEU A 392 -15.67 -6.44 -20.87
N THR A 393 -16.15 -5.22 -21.09
CA THR A 393 -17.58 -4.90 -21.15
C THR A 393 -18.20 -5.39 -22.44
N GLU A 394 -19.54 -5.53 -22.49
CA GLU A 394 -20.26 -5.96 -23.68
C GLU A 394 -19.99 -5.07 -24.93
N ALA A 395 -19.75 -3.77 -24.70
CA ALA A 395 -19.39 -2.85 -25.79
C ALA A 395 -18.00 -3.14 -26.38
N GLU A 396 -17.08 -3.69 -25.59
CA GLU A 396 -15.73 -4.05 -26.02
C GLU A 396 -15.70 -5.45 -26.64
N VAL A 397 -16.71 -6.29 -26.38
CA VAL A 397 -16.86 -7.64 -26.95
C VAL A 397 -17.27 -7.60 -28.43
N ASN A 398 -17.86 -6.52 -28.92
CA ASN A 398 -17.99 -6.29 -30.36
C ASN A 398 -16.64 -6.18 -31.11
N LEU A 399 -15.53 -6.16 -30.38
CA LEU A 399 -14.20 -6.49 -30.84
C LEU A 399 -13.93 -8.01 -30.93
N GLY A 400 -14.93 -8.88 -30.75
CA GLY A 400 -14.81 -10.32 -30.96
C GLY A 400 -14.25 -10.67 -32.34
N GLU A 401 -14.53 -9.82 -33.34
CA GLU A 401 -13.83 -9.86 -34.64
C GLU A 401 -12.28 -9.63 -34.47
N VAL A 402 -11.85 -8.84 -33.53
CA VAL A 402 -10.41 -8.56 -33.33
C VAL A 402 -9.70 -9.74 -32.64
N VAL A 403 -10.37 -10.45 -31.75
CA VAL A 403 -9.80 -11.67 -31.15
C VAL A 403 -9.79 -12.81 -32.14
N ALA A 404 -10.85 -12.95 -32.94
CA ALA A 404 -10.90 -13.87 -34.08
C ALA A 404 -9.85 -13.50 -35.14
N GLN A 405 -9.68 -12.22 -35.45
CA GLN A 405 -8.67 -11.73 -36.39
C GLN A 405 -7.24 -11.87 -35.80
N SER A 406 -7.05 -11.71 -34.51
CA SER A 406 -5.75 -11.96 -33.86
C SER A 406 -5.40 -13.44 -33.83
N ALA A 407 -6.40 -14.32 -33.62
CA ALA A 407 -6.22 -15.76 -33.74
C ALA A 407 -5.92 -16.13 -35.20
N HIS A 408 -6.62 -15.56 -36.18
CA HIS A 408 -6.38 -15.76 -37.60
C HIS A 408 -5.01 -15.22 -38.06
N GLN A 409 -4.52 -14.13 -37.52
CA GLN A 409 -3.17 -13.60 -37.80
C GLN A 409 -2.03 -14.45 -37.21
N LEU A 410 -2.31 -15.22 -36.15
CA LEU A 410 -1.38 -16.21 -35.60
C LEU A 410 -1.40 -17.54 -36.40
N GLU A 411 -2.48 -17.83 -37.15
CA GLU A 411 -2.62 -19.00 -37.99
C GLU A 411 -1.97 -18.87 -39.39
N THR A 412 -1.58 -17.67 -39.82
CA THR A 412 -0.86 -17.51 -41.08
C THR A 412 0.60 -17.93 -40.91
N PRO A 413 1.05 -19.03 -41.58
CA PRO A 413 2.45 -19.46 -41.50
C PRO A 413 3.38 -18.37 -42.02
N ARG A 414 4.35 -17.97 -41.23
CA ARG A 414 5.44 -17.14 -41.78
C ARG A 414 6.16 -17.92 -42.88
N PRO A 415 6.35 -17.35 -44.07
CA PRO A 415 7.09 -18.02 -45.13
C PRO A 415 8.45 -18.41 -44.67
N GLY A 416 8.75 -19.70 -44.61
CA GLY A 416 10.08 -20.25 -44.33
C GLY A 416 10.24 -21.06 -43.04
N VAL A 417 9.19 -21.31 -42.26
CA VAL A 417 9.27 -22.22 -41.10
C VAL A 417 8.63 -23.56 -41.46
N SER A 418 9.43 -24.63 -41.41
CA SER A 418 8.95 -26.00 -41.56
C SER A 418 7.87 -26.32 -40.53
N ASN A 419 6.75 -26.96 -40.96
CA ASN A 419 5.61 -27.36 -40.13
C ASN A 419 6.04 -27.98 -38.81
N PRO A 420 5.67 -27.38 -37.65
CA PRO A 420 5.78 -28.11 -36.39
C PRO A 420 4.75 -29.24 -36.35
N SER A 421 5.12 -30.32 -35.68
CA SER A 421 4.25 -31.49 -35.48
C SER A 421 2.90 -31.09 -34.84
N GLN A 422 1.83 -31.81 -35.18
CA GLN A 422 0.42 -31.52 -34.80
C GLN A 422 0.12 -31.35 -33.29
N SER A 423 1.11 -31.45 -32.40
CA SER A 423 0.97 -31.29 -30.95
C SER A 423 1.22 -29.87 -30.42
N ASP A 424 1.77 -28.93 -31.23
CA ASP A 424 2.29 -27.65 -30.76
C ASP A 424 1.56 -26.43 -31.34
N ASP A 425 0.23 -26.49 -31.44
CA ASP A 425 -0.58 -25.36 -31.86
C ASP A 425 -0.64 -24.27 -30.76
N PRO A 426 -0.06 -23.07 -30.95
CA PRO A 426 0.08 -22.11 -29.86
C PRO A 426 -1.20 -21.30 -29.57
N ALA A 427 -2.24 -21.38 -30.39
CA ALA A 427 -3.45 -20.61 -30.22
C ALA A 427 -4.58 -21.46 -29.66
N HIS A 428 -4.81 -21.39 -28.35
CA HIS A 428 -5.95 -22.00 -27.67
C HIS A 428 -6.88 -20.90 -27.14
N GLN A 429 -8.18 -21.10 -27.34
CA GLN A 429 -9.22 -20.27 -26.78
C GLN A 429 -9.97 -21.09 -25.74
N LEU A 430 -10.04 -20.59 -24.49
CA LEU A 430 -10.84 -21.15 -23.43
C LEU A 430 -12.19 -20.49 -23.37
N LYS A 431 -13.25 -21.29 -23.52
CA LYS A 431 -14.64 -20.86 -23.32
C LYS A 431 -15.17 -21.53 -22.07
N CYS A 432 -15.77 -20.76 -21.17
CA CYS A 432 -16.40 -21.30 -19.99
C CYS A 432 -17.85 -20.87 -19.88
N CYS A 433 -18.68 -21.78 -19.35
CA CYS A 433 -20.03 -21.48 -18.96
C CYS A 433 -20.11 -21.51 -17.44
N TRP A 434 -20.76 -20.50 -16.86
CA TRP A 434 -21.00 -20.40 -15.44
C TRP A 434 -22.23 -21.22 -15.06
N THR A 435 -22.18 -21.90 -13.96
CA THR A 435 -23.35 -22.50 -13.34
C THR A 435 -23.45 -22.07 -11.89
N ALA A 436 -24.66 -22.11 -11.32
CA ALA A 436 -24.90 -21.78 -9.91
C ALA A 436 -24.35 -22.82 -8.92
N THR A 437 -23.68 -23.87 -9.39
CA THR A 437 -23.07 -24.88 -8.53
C THR A 437 -21.76 -24.36 -7.94
N ALA A 438 -21.36 -24.93 -6.80
CA ALA A 438 -20.16 -24.59 -6.05
C ALA A 438 -18.93 -24.37 -6.95
N PRO A 439 -18.03 -23.43 -6.57
CA PRO A 439 -16.84 -23.11 -7.34
C PRO A 439 -16.03 -24.37 -7.65
N TYR A 440 -15.58 -24.47 -8.87
CA TYR A 440 -14.75 -25.56 -9.33
C TYR A 440 -13.38 -25.49 -8.63
N SER A 441 -13.01 -26.54 -7.88
CA SER A 441 -11.72 -26.60 -7.22
C SER A 441 -10.68 -27.28 -8.09
N HIS A 442 -9.70 -26.55 -8.56
CA HIS A 442 -8.54 -27.10 -9.26
C HIS A 442 -7.40 -27.44 -8.27
N PRO A 443 -6.68 -28.55 -8.43
CA PRO A 443 -5.45 -28.81 -7.68
C PRO A 443 -4.45 -27.68 -7.95
N LYS A 444 -3.82 -27.18 -6.91
CA LYS A 444 -2.91 -26.03 -6.91
C LYS A 444 -1.83 -26.13 -8.00
N ALA A 445 -1.98 -25.39 -9.08
CA ALA A 445 -0.85 -25.03 -9.92
C ALA A 445 -0.31 -23.66 -9.42
N SER A 446 0.99 -23.57 -9.20
CA SER A 446 1.62 -22.29 -8.93
C SER A 446 1.43 -21.34 -10.12
N PRO A 447 1.22 -20.03 -9.92
CA PRO A 447 1.16 -19.09 -11.02
C PRO A 447 2.40 -19.26 -11.90
N GLN A 448 2.19 -19.61 -13.16
CA GLN A 448 3.31 -19.75 -14.09
C GLN A 448 3.80 -18.34 -14.44
N MET A 449 5.05 -18.06 -14.15
CA MET A 449 5.71 -16.84 -14.58
C MET A 449 6.05 -16.97 -16.06
N ARG A 450 5.79 -15.95 -16.87
CA ARG A 450 6.29 -15.90 -18.25
C ARG A 450 7.81 -15.99 -18.22
N PRO A 451 8.42 -16.86 -19.05
CA PRO A 451 9.87 -16.83 -19.19
C PRO A 451 10.29 -15.45 -19.71
N ALA A 452 11.23 -14.82 -19.02
CA ALA A 452 11.76 -13.53 -19.43
C ALA A 452 12.47 -13.67 -20.77
N GLN A 453 12.14 -12.82 -21.73
CA GLN A 453 12.94 -12.66 -22.93
C GLN A 453 14.11 -11.72 -22.59
N GLY A 454 15.31 -12.27 -22.49
CA GLY A 454 16.51 -11.52 -22.13
C GLY A 454 16.62 -11.22 -20.63
N ASN A 455 17.06 -10.03 -20.26
CA ASN A 455 17.28 -9.60 -18.87
C ASN A 455 16.01 -9.06 -18.16
N GLU A 456 14.82 -9.25 -18.72
CA GLU A 456 13.57 -8.82 -18.07
C GLU A 456 13.19 -9.77 -16.94
N LYS A 457 12.73 -9.19 -15.81
CA LYS A 457 12.17 -9.97 -14.69
C LYS A 457 10.90 -10.69 -15.16
N PRO A 458 10.68 -11.96 -14.77
CA PRO A 458 9.46 -12.68 -15.08
C PRO A 458 8.24 -11.86 -14.62
N GLN A 459 7.27 -11.63 -15.52
CA GLN A 459 6.01 -10.95 -15.20
C GLN A 459 4.96 -12.02 -14.86
N PRO A 460 4.09 -11.78 -13.87
CA PRO A 460 2.99 -12.68 -13.59
C PRO A 460 2.04 -12.74 -14.78
N TYR A 461 1.50 -13.93 -15.06
CA TYR A 461 0.53 -14.13 -16.12
C TYR A 461 -0.75 -13.32 -15.83
N SER A 462 -1.13 -12.43 -16.73
CA SER A 462 -2.32 -11.57 -16.63
C SER A 462 -3.16 -11.72 -17.89
N PRO A 463 -4.04 -12.74 -17.96
CA PRO A 463 -4.85 -12.98 -19.13
C PRO A 463 -5.94 -11.92 -19.29
N LYS A 464 -6.35 -11.68 -20.53
CA LYS A 464 -7.57 -10.93 -20.85
C LYS A 464 -8.74 -11.89 -20.82
N VAL A 465 -9.77 -11.55 -20.06
CA VAL A 465 -11.03 -12.30 -20.00
C VAL A 465 -12.07 -11.53 -20.79
N LEU A 466 -12.59 -12.14 -21.84
CA LEU A 466 -13.68 -11.62 -22.66
C LEU A 466 -15.01 -12.12 -22.10
N ARG A 467 -15.98 -11.24 -21.94
CA ARG A 467 -17.37 -11.61 -21.65
C ARG A 467 -18.14 -11.59 -22.94
N GLU A 468 -18.56 -12.78 -23.40
CA GLU A 468 -19.38 -12.92 -24.58
C GLU A 468 -20.82 -12.38 -24.34
N PRO A 469 -21.58 -12.00 -25.39
CA PRO A 469 -22.95 -11.53 -25.23
C PRO A 469 -23.91 -12.54 -24.58
N ASP A 470 -23.61 -13.84 -24.71
CA ASP A 470 -24.35 -14.93 -24.07
C ASP A 470 -23.86 -15.21 -22.62
N GLY A 471 -23.00 -14.36 -22.09
CA GLY A 471 -22.46 -14.44 -20.74
C GLY A 471 -21.26 -15.36 -20.58
N ARG A 472 -20.82 -16.08 -21.60
CA ARG A 472 -19.62 -16.91 -21.53
C ARG A 472 -18.36 -16.06 -21.32
N LEU A 473 -17.39 -16.64 -20.61
CA LEU A 473 -16.06 -16.06 -20.49
C LEU A 473 -15.10 -16.77 -21.45
N THR A 474 -14.34 -15.98 -22.18
CA THR A 474 -13.33 -16.47 -23.11
C THR A 474 -11.96 -15.91 -22.75
N ILE A 475 -10.94 -16.77 -22.70
CA ILE A 475 -9.54 -16.37 -22.53
C ILE A 475 -8.78 -16.83 -23.78
N ALA A 476 -8.13 -15.89 -24.46
CA ALA A 476 -7.21 -16.21 -25.53
C ALA A 476 -5.85 -16.62 -24.97
N ILE A 477 -5.37 -17.78 -25.38
CA ILE A 477 -4.08 -18.34 -24.96
C ILE A 477 -3.12 -18.24 -26.15
N THR A 478 -1.98 -17.62 -25.94
CA THR A 478 -0.97 -17.43 -26.98
C THR A 478 0.15 -18.48 -26.91
N GLN A 479 0.30 -19.13 -25.74
CA GLN A 479 1.31 -20.16 -25.53
C GLN A 479 0.73 -21.36 -24.76
N PRO A 480 1.07 -22.60 -25.11
CA PRO A 480 0.58 -23.78 -24.42
C PRO A 480 0.86 -23.80 -22.91
N SER A 481 1.96 -23.16 -22.46
CA SER A 481 2.30 -23.00 -21.05
C SER A 481 1.30 -22.15 -20.26
N GLU A 482 0.51 -21.31 -20.92
CA GLU A 482 -0.50 -20.46 -20.29
C GLU A 482 -1.83 -21.22 -20.04
N LEU A 483 -2.02 -22.40 -20.64
CA LEU A 483 -3.27 -23.16 -20.57
C LEU A 483 -3.67 -23.49 -19.12
N ASN A 484 -2.73 -24.03 -18.35
CA ASN A 484 -3.01 -24.42 -16.96
C ASN A 484 -3.38 -23.22 -16.09
N ALA A 485 -2.68 -22.10 -16.27
CA ALA A 485 -2.96 -20.86 -15.54
C ALA A 485 -4.32 -20.27 -15.91
N ALA A 486 -4.71 -20.32 -17.20
CA ALA A 486 -6.00 -19.87 -17.67
C ALA A 486 -7.14 -20.75 -17.17
N VAL A 487 -6.98 -22.09 -17.20
CA VAL A 487 -7.94 -23.06 -16.65
C VAL A 487 -8.12 -22.85 -15.15
N GLN A 488 -7.02 -22.67 -14.41
CA GLN A 488 -7.07 -22.38 -12.99
C GLN A 488 -7.84 -21.09 -12.73
N LEU A 489 -7.54 -20.01 -13.45
CA LEU A 489 -8.21 -18.72 -13.29
C LEU A 489 -9.72 -18.85 -13.53
N LEU A 490 -10.15 -19.48 -14.63
CA LEU A 490 -11.56 -19.68 -14.91
C LEU A 490 -12.26 -20.53 -13.84
N GLY A 491 -11.60 -21.59 -13.33
CA GLY A 491 -12.07 -22.37 -12.19
C GLY A 491 -12.20 -21.54 -10.93
N GLU A 492 -11.21 -20.68 -10.65
CA GLU A 492 -11.22 -19.76 -9.54
C GLU A 492 -12.32 -18.70 -9.68
N MET A 493 -12.64 -18.28 -10.88
CA MET A 493 -13.78 -17.43 -11.18
C MET A 493 -15.15 -18.14 -11.07
N GLY A 494 -15.17 -19.43 -10.71
CA GLY A 494 -16.38 -20.20 -10.47
C GLY A 494 -16.91 -20.90 -11.71
N ALA A 495 -16.12 -21.05 -12.78
CA ALA A 495 -16.54 -21.76 -13.97
C ALA A 495 -16.88 -23.23 -13.65
N ALA A 496 -18.11 -23.65 -13.94
CA ALA A 496 -18.55 -25.04 -13.74
C ALA A 496 -18.23 -25.92 -14.96
N ALA A 497 -18.01 -25.32 -16.13
CA ALA A 497 -17.57 -26.01 -17.32
C ALA A 497 -16.57 -25.16 -18.07
N ILE A 498 -15.49 -25.78 -18.52
CA ILE A 498 -14.43 -25.14 -19.31
C ILE A 498 -14.31 -25.92 -20.61
N VAL A 499 -14.46 -25.24 -21.74
CA VAL A 499 -14.28 -25.81 -23.07
C VAL A 499 -13.00 -25.23 -23.66
N ILE A 500 -12.07 -26.11 -24.02
CA ILE A 500 -10.87 -25.73 -24.75
C ILE A 500 -11.19 -25.84 -26.24
N ASP A 501 -11.26 -24.71 -26.92
CA ASP A 501 -11.46 -24.66 -28.36
C ASP A 501 -10.06 -24.50 -28.99
N ARG A 502 -9.62 -25.52 -29.67
CA ARG A 502 -8.44 -25.49 -30.51
C ARG A 502 -8.89 -25.04 -31.89
N GLY A 503 -8.57 -23.81 -32.27
CA GLY A 503 -8.97 -23.25 -33.55
C GLY A 503 -8.89 -24.31 -34.65
N GLN A 504 -10.01 -24.50 -35.39
CA GLN A 504 -9.98 -25.43 -36.52
C GLN A 504 -9.01 -24.86 -37.55
N ARG A 505 -8.07 -25.66 -37.96
CA ARG A 505 -7.27 -25.35 -39.15
C ARG A 505 -8.23 -25.33 -40.36
N PRO A 506 -8.12 -24.32 -41.26
CA PRO A 506 -8.81 -24.39 -42.55
C PRO A 506 -8.31 -25.56 -43.37
#